data_1f92a299bbcf8c0f9306f07a7ef56b9a
#
_entry.id   1f92a299bbcf8c0f9306f07a7ef56b9a
#
_cell.length_a   1.000
_cell.length_b   1.000
_cell.length_c   1.000
_cell.angle_alpha   90.00
_cell.angle_beta   90.00
_cell.angle_gamma   90.00
#
_symmetry.space_group_name_H-M   'P 1'
#
loop_
_entity.id
_entity.type
_entity.pdbx_description
1 polymer ?
#
loop_
_entity_poly.entity_id
_entity_poly.type
_entity_poly.pdbx_seq_one_letter_code
_entity_poly.pdbx_strand_id
1 'polypeptide(L)'
;KSVITDIKAADIVATADLSRITAFADYADIDVKVVKDGKTLTNVEVTPKTTAVKLDIENRVTQQFDVGMEVNGTEAEGYVVTKQSVSPSTIKITGSSTTIAKIAQVKAICDISNAQDNIQSVVPIVLYDADGNVIDDPQLELSKSEVEYTASVKKSKTVPLKYSVSGEPADGYSVHKVQSSADQITISGETKVLDQITQITIPSDQLKVTGLSSDKTFRLWMEDFVPSDVSVVSDSVVS
;
A
#
# COMPACT_ATOMS: atom_id res chain seq x y z
N LYS A 1 -45.97 -15.08 50.97
CA LYS A 1 -44.78 -14.37 51.43
C LYS A 1 -43.52 -14.98 50.83
N SER A 2 -42.72 -14.11 50.17
CA SER A 2 -41.29 -14.11 49.91
C SER A 2 -40.73 -14.91 48.74
N VAL A 3 -41.32 -14.78 47.57
CA VAL A 3 -40.63 -15.12 46.31
C VAL A 3 -39.49 -14.10 46.02
N ILE A 4 -39.66 -12.87 46.52
CA ILE A 4 -38.73 -11.73 46.20
C ILE A 4 -37.37 -11.87 46.92
N THR A 5 -37.31 -12.54 48.08
CA THR A 5 -36.05 -12.68 48.84
C THR A 5 -35.06 -13.67 48.22
N ASP A 6 -35.50 -14.49 47.28
CA ASP A 6 -34.69 -15.52 46.62
C ASP A 6 -34.23 -15.13 45.20
N ILE A 7 -34.61 -13.92 44.68
CA ILE A 7 -34.23 -13.43 43.35
C ILE A 7 -32.90 -12.70 43.45
N LYS A 8 -31.94 -13.14 42.65
CA LYS A 8 -30.61 -12.49 42.51
C LYS A 8 -30.58 -11.66 41.24
N ALA A 9 -29.62 -10.74 41.20
CA ALA A 9 -29.42 -9.91 39.98
C ALA A 9 -29.21 -10.73 38.70
N ALA A 10 -28.60 -11.93 38.85
CA ALA A 10 -28.37 -12.85 37.74
C ALA A 10 -29.68 -13.51 37.20
N ASP A 11 -30.76 -13.47 37.99
CA ASP A 11 -32.06 -14.01 37.59
C ASP A 11 -32.88 -12.98 36.78
N ILE A 12 -32.43 -11.75 36.69
CA ILE A 12 -33.11 -10.68 35.96
C ILE A 12 -32.53 -10.62 34.53
N VAL A 13 -33.36 -10.92 33.55
CA VAL A 13 -33.01 -10.89 32.12
C VAL A 13 -33.74 -9.73 31.46
N ALA A 14 -32.99 -8.79 30.91
CA ALA A 14 -33.49 -7.71 30.10
C ALA A 14 -33.20 -8.01 28.62
N THR A 15 -34.20 -7.94 27.77
CA THR A 15 -34.11 -8.18 26.33
C THR A 15 -34.70 -7.02 25.56
N ALA A 16 -34.06 -6.62 24.46
CA ALA A 16 -34.63 -5.68 23.50
C ALA A 16 -34.89 -6.41 22.18
N ASP A 17 -36.10 -6.30 21.66
CA ASP A 17 -36.44 -6.86 20.35
C ASP A 17 -36.07 -5.90 19.24
N LEU A 18 -35.01 -6.21 18.51
CA LEU A 18 -34.51 -5.41 17.40
C LEU A 18 -35.16 -5.79 16.04
N SER A 19 -35.99 -6.82 15.99
CA SER A 19 -36.61 -7.33 14.73
C SER A 19 -37.58 -6.35 14.08
N ARG A 20 -38.10 -5.40 14.85
CA ARG A 20 -39.08 -4.39 14.41
C ARG A 20 -38.45 -2.99 14.24
N ILE A 21 -37.14 -2.87 14.42
CA ILE A 21 -36.49 -1.59 14.33
C ILE A 21 -36.29 -1.22 12.88
N THR A 22 -36.73 -0.02 12.52
CA THR A 22 -36.54 0.60 11.21
C THR A 22 -35.43 1.64 11.33
N ALA A 23 -34.88 2.10 10.21
CA ALA A 23 -33.83 3.12 10.14
C ALA A 23 -34.18 4.46 10.82
N PHE A 24 -35.41 4.64 11.30
CA PHE A 24 -35.91 5.83 11.98
C PHE A 24 -36.20 5.61 13.47
N ALA A 25 -35.90 4.41 14.02
CA ALA A 25 -36.19 4.10 15.42
C ALA A 25 -34.95 4.42 16.27
N ASP A 26 -35.01 5.48 17.05
CA ASP A 26 -33.93 5.86 17.98
C ASP A 26 -33.89 5.05 19.27
N TYR A 27 -34.95 4.27 19.56
CA TYR A 27 -35.11 3.53 20.79
C TYR A 27 -35.68 2.14 20.56
N ALA A 28 -35.18 1.16 21.31
CA ALA A 28 -35.78 -0.15 21.45
C ALA A 28 -36.40 -0.31 22.84
N ASP A 29 -37.62 -0.84 22.89
CA ASP A 29 -38.26 -1.21 24.14
C ASP A 29 -37.53 -2.35 24.82
N ILE A 30 -37.40 -2.27 26.14
CA ILE A 30 -36.80 -3.32 26.97
C ILE A 30 -37.90 -4.13 27.64
N ASP A 31 -37.88 -5.42 27.39
CA ASP A 31 -38.67 -6.41 28.12
C ASP A 31 -37.82 -7.03 29.24
N VAL A 32 -38.29 -6.93 30.47
CA VAL A 32 -37.56 -7.44 31.64
C VAL A 32 -38.34 -8.57 32.27
N LYS A 33 -37.68 -9.71 32.42
CA LYS A 33 -38.26 -10.94 33.00
C LYS A 33 -37.37 -11.48 34.12
N VAL A 34 -37.96 -12.14 35.07
CA VAL A 34 -37.22 -12.92 36.05
C VAL A 34 -37.16 -14.37 35.60
N VAL A 35 -35.94 -14.89 35.39
CA VAL A 35 -35.71 -16.27 34.95
C VAL A 35 -34.88 -16.97 36.04
N LYS A 36 -35.46 -17.93 36.73
CA LYS A 36 -34.81 -18.73 37.74
C LYS A 36 -34.79 -20.19 37.35
N ASP A 37 -33.65 -20.86 37.44
CA ASP A 37 -33.46 -22.24 37.04
C ASP A 37 -34.00 -22.57 35.63
N GLY A 38 -33.79 -21.62 34.69
CA GLY A 38 -34.26 -21.73 33.27
C GLY A 38 -35.76 -21.51 33.05
N LYS A 39 -36.52 -21.13 34.09
CA LYS A 39 -37.96 -20.86 34.01
C LYS A 39 -38.30 -19.41 34.28
N THR A 40 -39.12 -18.81 33.42
CA THR A 40 -39.66 -17.47 33.66
C THR A 40 -40.68 -17.51 34.78
N LEU A 41 -40.47 -16.65 35.81
CA LEU A 41 -41.44 -16.50 36.88
C LEU A 41 -42.56 -15.55 36.47
N THR A 42 -43.77 -16.07 36.40
CA THR A 42 -44.98 -15.30 36.01
C THR A 42 -45.73 -14.67 37.17
N ASN A 43 -45.35 -15.06 38.38
CA ASN A 43 -45.93 -14.57 39.64
C ASN A 43 -45.18 -13.41 40.29
N VAL A 44 -44.22 -12.85 39.54
CA VAL A 44 -43.44 -11.68 39.94
C VAL A 44 -43.75 -10.53 39.01
N GLU A 45 -44.18 -9.41 39.55
CA GLU A 45 -44.34 -8.18 38.78
C GLU A 45 -43.01 -7.45 38.75
N VAL A 46 -42.58 -7.09 37.52
CA VAL A 46 -41.30 -6.39 37.29
C VAL A 46 -41.63 -4.97 36.79
N THR A 47 -41.15 -3.98 37.52
CA THR A 47 -41.27 -2.57 37.11
C THR A 47 -39.90 -2.00 36.82
N PRO A 48 -39.45 -2.03 35.55
CA PRO A 48 -38.15 -1.50 35.19
C PRO A 48 -38.12 0.02 35.30
N LYS A 49 -36.99 0.58 35.80
CA LYS A 49 -36.78 2.04 35.82
C LYS A 49 -36.47 2.56 34.40
N THR A 50 -35.89 1.74 33.56
CA THR A 50 -35.58 2.03 32.17
C THR A 50 -36.41 1.10 31.29
N THR A 51 -37.24 1.68 30.44
CA THR A 51 -38.17 0.92 29.56
C THR A 51 -37.73 0.90 28.11
N ALA A 52 -36.72 1.68 27.76
CA ALA A 52 -36.19 1.73 26.40
C ALA A 52 -34.68 2.04 26.43
N VAL A 53 -33.97 1.54 25.45
CA VAL A 53 -32.55 1.83 25.22
C VAL A 53 -32.40 2.60 23.91
N LYS A 54 -31.59 3.66 23.95
CA LYS A 54 -31.24 4.40 22.73
C LYS A 54 -30.36 3.54 21.85
N LEU A 55 -30.69 3.51 20.56
CA LEU A 55 -29.95 2.82 19.54
C LEU A 55 -29.24 3.83 18.64
N ASP A 56 -28.04 3.50 18.26
CA ASP A 56 -27.32 4.20 17.20
C ASP A 56 -27.23 3.21 16.01
N ILE A 57 -28.04 3.48 14.98
CA ILE A 57 -28.22 2.57 13.85
C ILE A 57 -27.64 3.23 12.61
N GLU A 58 -26.67 2.58 11.99
CA GLU A 58 -26.09 2.98 10.74
C GLU A 58 -26.31 1.95 9.63
N ASN A 59 -26.28 2.41 8.39
CA ASN A 59 -26.28 1.52 7.25
C ASN A 59 -24.99 0.72 7.22
N ARG A 60 -25.10 -0.60 7.11
CA ARG A 60 -23.98 -1.48 6.84
C ARG A 60 -23.75 -1.53 5.33
N VAL A 61 -22.58 -1.14 4.88
CA VAL A 61 -22.22 -1.07 3.47
C VAL A 61 -20.97 -1.90 3.19
N THR A 62 -20.85 -2.36 1.95
CA THR A 62 -19.64 -3.02 1.45
C THR A 62 -19.06 -2.18 0.33
N GLN A 63 -17.78 -1.85 0.44
CA GLN A 63 -17.04 -1.10 -0.58
C GLN A 63 -15.77 -1.86 -0.97
N GLN A 64 -15.37 -1.74 -2.24
CA GLN A 64 -14.11 -2.27 -2.73
C GLN A 64 -13.04 -1.19 -2.67
N PHE A 65 -11.84 -1.59 -2.25
CA PHE A 65 -10.67 -0.73 -2.14
C PHE A 65 -9.49 -1.37 -2.86
N ASP A 66 -8.67 -0.53 -3.49
CA ASP A 66 -7.39 -0.93 -4.02
C ASP A 66 -6.37 -1.07 -2.88
N VAL A 67 -5.53 -2.10 -2.93
CA VAL A 67 -4.47 -2.32 -1.97
C VAL A 67 -3.19 -1.69 -2.48
N GLY A 68 -2.80 -0.56 -1.90
CA GLY A 68 -1.49 0.05 -2.10
C GLY A 68 -0.38 -0.71 -1.38
N MET A 69 0.86 -0.41 -1.72
CA MET A 69 2.04 -0.92 -1.02
C MET A 69 2.70 0.20 -0.24
N GLU A 70 3.09 -0.10 1.00
CA GLU A 70 4.02 0.71 1.79
C GLU A 70 5.28 -0.13 1.98
N VAL A 71 6.37 0.32 1.34
CA VAL A 71 7.61 -0.43 1.30
C VAL A 71 8.57 0.14 2.32
N ASN A 72 9.01 -0.67 3.25
CA ASN A 72 9.96 -0.36 4.30
C ASN A 72 11.33 -0.97 4.00
N GLY A 73 12.37 -0.29 4.46
CA GLY A 73 13.76 -0.74 4.30
C GLY A 73 14.36 -0.38 2.94
N THR A 74 15.57 -0.87 2.73
CA THR A 74 16.33 -0.74 1.49
C THR A 74 16.95 -2.08 1.15
N GLU A 75 17.14 -2.33 -0.14
CA GLU A 75 17.82 -3.52 -0.63
C GLU A 75 19.27 -3.58 -0.11
N ALA A 76 19.87 -4.76 -0.17
CA ALA A 76 21.30 -4.92 0.11
C ALA A 76 22.13 -4.17 -0.94
N GLU A 77 23.34 -3.75 -0.55
CA GLU A 77 24.28 -3.11 -1.47
C GLU A 77 24.57 -4.01 -2.69
N GLY A 78 24.48 -3.43 -3.87
CA GLY A 78 24.64 -4.16 -5.13
C GLY A 78 23.41 -4.95 -5.58
N TYR A 79 22.25 -4.64 -5.03
CA TYR A 79 20.95 -5.20 -5.43
C TYR A 79 19.93 -4.12 -5.69
N VAL A 80 18.86 -4.45 -6.40
CA VAL A 80 17.73 -3.56 -6.68
C VAL A 80 16.44 -4.33 -6.83
N VAL A 81 15.36 -3.80 -6.30
CA VAL A 81 14.01 -4.30 -6.56
C VAL A 81 13.52 -3.75 -7.90
N THR A 82 13.27 -4.64 -8.85
CA THR A 82 12.89 -4.26 -10.22
C THR A 82 11.39 -4.34 -10.47
N LYS A 83 10.68 -5.18 -9.71
CA LYS A 83 9.23 -5.35 -9.84
C LYS A 83 8.65 -5.72 -8.49
N GLN A 84 7.50 -5.12 -8.17
CA GLN A 84 6.76 -5.42 -6.95
C GLN A 84 5.27 -5.58 -7.27
N SER A 85 4.61 -6.45 -6.53
CA SER A 85 3.15 -6.60 -6.63
C SER A 85 2.55 -7.20 -5.36
N VAL A 86 1.27 -6.91 -5.12
CA VAL A 86 0.44 -7.56 -4.10
C VAL A 86 -0.73 -8.29 -4.75
N SER A 87 -1.11 -9.41 -4.19
CA SER A 87 -2.23 -10.23 -4.68
C SER A 87 -3.11 -10.72 -3.51
N PRO A 88 -4.43 -10.46 -3.54
CA PRO A 88 -5.13 -9.64 -4.53
C PRO A 88 -4.78 -8.15 -4.43
N SER A 89 -4.90 -7.43 -5.56
CA SER A 89 -4.69 -5.97 -5.62
C SER A 89 -5.90 -5.17 -5.15
N THR A 90 -7.02 -5.83 -4.87
CA THR A 90 -8.24 -5.20 -4.34
C THR A 90 -8.86 -6.09 -3.27
N ILE A 91 -9.50 -5.46 -2.28
CA ILE A 91 -10.28 -6.15 -1.25
C ILE A 91 -11.63 -5.47 -1.08
N LYS A 92 -12.59 -6.22 -0.52
CA LYS A 92 -13.87 -5.69 -0.07
C LYS A 92 -13.84 -5.51 1.44
N ILE A 93 -14.35 -4.38 1.90
CA ILE A 93 -14.49 -4.06 3.32
C ILE A 93 -15.96 -3.77 3.58
N THR A 94 -16.50 -4.40 4.61
CA THR A 94 -17.89 -4.23 5.05
C THR A 94 -17.90 -3.66 6.47
N GLY A 95 -18.70 -2.64 6.68
CA GLY A 95 -18.81 -1.97 7.99
C GLY A 95 -19.91 -0.93 8.00
N SER A 96 -19.97 -0.09 9.05
CA SER A 96 -20.87 1.05 9.09
C SER A 96 -20.52 2.05 7.99
N SER A 97 -21.53 2.73 7.44
CA SER A 97 -21.32 3.71 6.37
C SER A 97 -20.36 4.83 6.80
N THR A 98 -20.41 5.22 8.07
CA THR A 98 -19.55 6.26 8.64
C THR A 98 -18.08 5.80 8.73
N THR A 99 -17.83 4.57 9.17
CA THR A 99 -16.47 4.02 9.26
C THR A 99 -15.89 3.77 7.86
N ILE A 100 -16.68 3.18 6.94
CA ILE A 100 -16.24 2.95 5.55
C ILE A 100 -15.86 4.27 4.85
N ALA A 101 -16.64 5.35 5.07
CA ALA A 101 -16.37 6.65 4.48
C ALA A 101 -15.08 7.32 5.02
N LYS A 102 -14.56 6.91 6.18
CA LYS A 102 -13.30 7.40 6.74
C LYS A 102 -12.08 6.74 6.11
N ILE A 103 -12.24 5.55 5.50
CA ILE A 103 -11.11 4.82 4.92
C ILE A 103 -10.62 5.57 3.67
N ALA A 104 -9.46 6.17 3.77
CA ALA A 104 -8.83 6.90 2.68
C ALA A 104 -7.79 6.03 1.93
N GLN A 105 -7.07 5.15 2.66
CA GLN A 105 -6.03 4.29 2.09
C GLN A 105 -6.06 2.90 2.72
N VAL A 106 -5.79 1.92 1.88
CA VAL A 106 -5.61 0.52 2.27
C VAL A 106 -4.23 0.10 1.80
N LYS A 107 -3.35 -0.28 2.73
CA LYS A 107 -1.95 -0.56 2.41
C LYS A 107 -1.50 -1.93 2.93
N ALA A 108 -0.72 -2.62 2.12
CA ALA A 108 0.08 -3.76 2.51
C ALA A 108 1.47 -3.29 2.95
N ILE A 109 1.89 -3.66 4.15
CA ILE A 109 3.19 -3.25 4.70
C ILE A 109 4.24 -4.26 4.28
N CYS A 110 5.11 -3.85 3.36
CA CYS A 110 6.12 -4.69 2.72
C CYS A 110 7.51 -4.33 3.24
N ASP A 111 8.35 -5.33 3.54
CA ASP A 111 9.73 -5.11 3.98
C ASP A 111 10.69 -5.68 2.94
N ILE A 112 11.64 -4.83 2.49
CA ILE A 112 12.71 -5.19 1.55
C ILE A 112 14.10 -5.04 2.18
N SER A 113 14.17 -4.88 3.50
CA SER A 113 15.45 -4.66 4.21
C SER A 113 16.47 -5.74 3.90
N ASN A 114 17.63 -5.31 3.39
CA ASN A 114 18.75 -6.16 3.01
C ASN A 114 18.40 -7.26 1.99
N ALA A 115 17.38 -7.05 1.16
CA ALA A 115 16.96 -8.02 0.16
C ALA A 115 18.07 -8.28 -0.86
N GLN A 116 18.40 -9.56 -1.08
CA GLN A 116 19.36 -10.07 -2.07
C GLN A 116 18.72 -11.06 -3.04
N ASP A 117 17.61 -11.66 -2.63
CA ASP A 117 16.84 -12.63 -3.39
C ASP A 117 15.39 -12.14 -3.56
N ASN A 118 14.70 -12.76 -4.52
CA ASN A 118 13.27 -12.49 -4.71
C ASN A 118 12.50 -12.73 -3.41
N ILE A 119 11.57 -11.81 -3.11
CA ILE A 119 10.73 -11.88 -1.93
C ILE A 119 9.37 -12.45 -2.33
N GLN A 120 8.87 -13.38 -1.53
CA GLN A 120 7.49 -13.85 -1.54
C GLN A 120 7.05 -14.03 -0.10
N SER A 121 6.13 -13.20 0.34
CA SER A 121 5.67 -13.18 1.74
C SER A 121 4.18 -12.82 1.81
N VAL A 122 3.55 -13.26 2.90
CA VAL A 122 2.19 -12.82 3.24
C VAL A 122 2.32 -11.67 4.22
N VAL A 123 1.69 -10.54 3.87
CA VAL A 123 1.80 -9.29 4.62
C VAL A 123 0.43 -8.78 5.05
N PRO A 124 0.32 -8.17 6.24
CA PRO A 124 -0.95 -7.64 6.73
C PRO A 124 -1.38 -6.40 5.96
N ILE A 125 -2.70 -6.19 5.93
CA ILE A 125 -3.32 -4.98 5.43
C ILE A 125 -3.57 -4.03 6.60
N VAL A 126 -3.25 -2.76 6.40
CA VAL A 126 -3.52 -1.67 7.34
C VAL A 126 -4.42 -0.64 6.67
N LEU A 127 -5.44 -0.18 7.38
CA LEU A 127 -6.38 0.84 6.93
C LEU A 127 -6.00 2.19 7.52
N TYR A 128 -6.05 3.23 6.70
CA TYR A 128 -5.73 4.60 7.12
C TYR A 128 -6.86 5.56 6.78
N ASP A 129 -7.08 6.54 7.64
CA ASP A 129 -7.92 7.69 7.37
C ASP A 129 -7.20 8.74 6.51
N ALA A 130 -7.89 9.86 6.21
CA ALA A 130 -7.33 10.95 5.42
C ALA A 130 -6.17 11.69 6.12
N ASP A 131 -6.09 11.62 7.44
CA ASP A 131 -5.04 12.23 8.26
C ASP A 131 -3.83 11.29 8.46
N GLY A 132 -3.91 10.06 7.94
CA GLY A 132 -2.87 9.04 8.06
C GLY A 132 -2.90 8.25 9.37
N ASN A 133 -3.97 8.34 10.15
CA ASN A 133 -4.13 7.51 11.34
C ASN A 133 -4.65 6.12 10.97
N VAL A 134 -4.21 5.12 11.71
CA VAL A 134 -4.69 3.74 11.54
C VAL A 134 -6.13 3.63 12.02
N ILE A 135 -6.97 3.01 11.19
CA ILE A 135 -8.34 2.64 11.55
C ILE A 135 -8.32 1.20 12.04
N ASP A 136 -8.53 1.03 13.35
CA ASP A 136 -8.67 -0.27 14.02
C ASP A 136 -10.08 -0.35 14.62
N ASP A 137 -11.03 -0.83 13.80
CA ASP A 137 -12.43 -1.00 14.20
C ASP A 137 -12.80 -2.50 14.09
N PRO A 138 -13.05 -3.18 15.21
CA PRO A 138 -13.37 -4.61 15.23
C PRO A 138 -14.70 -4.97 14.53
N GLN A 139 -15.52 -3.97 14.16
CA GLN A 139 -16.75 -4.17 13.42
C GLN A 139 -16.55 -4.19 11.90
N LEU A 140 -15.34 -3.86 11.42
CA LEU A 140 -14.98 -3.98 10.03
C LEU A 140 -14.71 -5.44 9.65
N GLU A 141 -15.34 -5.88 8.58
CA GLU A 141 -15.10 -7.19 7.98
C GLU A 141 -14.33 -7.00 6.67
N LEU A 142 -13.08 -7.45 6.64
CA LEU A 142 -12.26 -7.46 5.46
C LEU A 142 -12.42 -8.81 4.74
N SER A 143 -12.59 -8.80 3.42
CA SER A 143 -12.61 -10.04 2.62
C SER A 143 -11.27 -10.78 2.66
N LYS A 144 -10.19 -10.05 2.89
CA LYS A 144 -8.83 -10.53 3.21
C LYS A 144 -8.18 -9.56 4.17
N SER A 145 -7.60 -10.06 5.25
CA SER A 145 -6.79 -9.29 6.21
C SER A 145 -5.31 -9.26 5.85
N GLU A 146 -4.90 -10.13 4.92
CA GLU A 146 -3.54 -10.28 4.45
C GLU A 146 -3.52 -10.49 2.94
N VAL A 147 -2.43 -10.10 2.31
CA VAL A 147 -2.17 -10.29 0.87
C VAL A 147 -0.79 -10.89 0.66
N GLU A 148 -0.62 -11.59 -0.45
CA GLU A 148 0.68 -12.05 -0.89
C GLU A 148 1.44 -10.88 -1.52
N TYR A 149 2.64 -10.61 -1.02
CA TYR A 149 3.59 -9.65 -1.57
C TYR A 149 4.69 -10.41 -2.32
N THR A 150 5.00 -9.95 -3.52
CA THR A 150 6.11 -10.45 -4.32
C THR A 150 7.00 -9.30 -4.77
N ALA A 151 8.31 -9.48 -4.67
CA ALA A 151 9.29 -8.56 -5.22
C ALA A 151 10.39 -9.32 -5.97
N SER A 152 10.72 -8.84 -7.16
CA SER A 152 11.84 -9.37 -7.95
C SER A 152 13.08 -8.54 -7.62
N VAL A 153 14.09 -9.19 -7.06
CA VAL A 153 15.38 -8.60 -6.70
C VAL A 153 16.43 -9.06 -7.68
N LYS A 154 17.20 -8.13 -8.23
CA LYS A 154 18.30 -8.41 -9.15
C LYS A 154 19.57 -7.74 -8.66
N LYS A 155 20.70 -8.30 -9.07
CA LYS A 155 21.98 -7.61 -8.90
C LYS A 155 22.00 -6.32 -9.68
N SER A 156 22.66 -5.30 -9.10
CA SER A 156 22.91 -4.02 -9.72
C SER A 156 24.38 -3.69 -9.69
N LYS A 157 24.81 -2.87 -10.64
CA LYS A 157 26.19 -2.40 -10.78
C LYS A 157 26.20 -0.97 -11.30
N THR A 158 26.94 -0.10 -10.63
CA THR A 158 27.17 1.26 -11.13
C THR A 158 28.42 1.24 -12.02
N VAL A 159 28.26 1.77 -13.24
CA VAL A 159 29.30 1.81 -14.26
C VAL A 159 29.45 3.22 -14.82
N PRO A 160 30.70 3.64 -15.15
CA PRO A 160 30.95 4.93 -15.73
C PRO A 160 30.39 5.04 -17.15
N LEU A 161 29.96 6.26 -17.51
CA LEU A 161 29.62 6.63 -18.87
C LEU A 161 30.87 7.15 -19.58
N LYS A 162 31.11 6.69 -20.80
CA LYS A 162 32.07 7.26 -21.73
C LYS A 162 31.38 7.82 -22.95
N TYR A 163 31.74 9.01 -23.31
CA TYR A 163 31.21 9.70 -24.47
C TYR A 163 32.28 10.55 -25.15
N SER A 164 32.13 10.76 -26.43
CA SER A 164 32.95 11.68 -27.22
C SER A 164 32.08 12.33 -28.26
N VAL A 165 32.38 13.56 -28.62
CA VAL A 165 31.70 14.28 -29.69
C VAL A 165 32.32 13.97 -31.04
N SER A 166 31.54 14.14 -32.13
CA SER A 166 32.02 13.94 -33.50
C SER A 166 31.68 15.15 -34.38
N GLY A 167 32.52 15.35 -35.41
CA GLY A 167 32.37 16.46 -36.37
C GLY A 167 33.08 17.75 -35.90
N GLU A 168 33.02 18.74 -36.75
CA GLU A 168 33.64 20.07 -36.53
C GLU A 168 32.53 21.13 -36.43
N PRO A 169 32.58 22.02 -35.42
CA PRO A 169 31.70 23.19 -35.34
C PRO A 169 31.78 24.07 -36.59
N ALA A 170 30.93 25.07 -36.64
CA ALA A 170 30.97 26.07 -37.73
C ALA A 170 32.29 26.87 -37.68
N ASP A 171 32.69 27.41 -38.81
CA ASP A 171 33.89 28.23 -38.94
C ASP A 171 33.93 29.35 -37.88
N GLY A 172 35.07 29.46 -37.15
CA GLY A 172 35.23 30.40 -36.07
C GLY A 172 34.72 29.95 -34.70
N TYR A 173 34.19 28.73 -34.60
CA TYR A 173 33.70 28.14 -33.35
C TYR A 173 34.54 26.92 -32.95
N SER A 174 34.58 26.62 -31.66
CA SER A 174 35.19 25.41 -31.11
C SER A 174 34.43 24.88 -29.93
N VAL A 175 34.49 23.56 -29.68
CA VAL A 175 33.93 22.98 -28.49
C VAL A 175 34.79 23.36 -27.28
N HIS A 176 34.26 24.21 -26.42
CA HIS A 176 34.96 24.65 -25.23
C HIS A 176 34.85 23.63 -24.08
N LYS A 177 33.66 23.06 -23.88
CA LYS A 177 33.39 22.11 -22.79
C LYS A 177 32.26 21.15 -23.16
N VAL A 178 32.40 19.92 -22.74
CA VAL A 178 31.33 18.93 -22.76
C VAL A 178 31.00 18.60 -21.31
N GLN A 179 29.73 18.67 -20.96
CA GLN A 179 29.21 18.31 -19.61
C GLN A 179 28.09 17.30 -19.76
N SER A 180 28.00 16.41 -18.79
CA SER A 180 26.91 15.45 -18.67
C SER A 180 26.18 15.67 -17.37
N SER A 181 24.87 15.39 -17.34
CA SER A 181 24.07 15.37 -16.12
C SER A 181 24.42 14.21 -15.21
N ALA A 182 25.06 13.14 -15.74
CA ALA A 182 25.54 11.99 -15.00
C ALA A 182 26.84 11.47 -15.62
N ASP A 183 27.82 11.15 -14.77
CA ASP A 183 29.09 10.53 -15.17
C ASP A 183 29.06 9.01 -15.05
N GLN A 184 28.02 8.48 -14.43
CA GLN A 184 27.82 7.05 -14.21
C GLN A 184 26.34 6.72 -14.18
N ILE A 185 26.00 5.46 -14.48
CA ILE A 185 24.66 4.92 -14.36
C ILE A 185 24.66 3.60 -13.59
N THR A 186 23.53 3.31 -12.93
CA THR A 186 23.32 2.02 -12.28
C THR A 186 22.47 1.14 -13.20
N ILE A 187 22.98 -0.05 -13.46
CA ILE A 187 22.35 -1.07 -14.31
C ILE A 187 22.03 -2.32 -13.48
N SER A 188 21.02 -3.09 -13.88
CA SER A 188 20.65 -4.35 -13.25
C SER A 188 20.52 -5.47 -14.28
N GLY A 189 20.86 -6.67 -13.88
CA GLY A 189 20.80 -7.83 -14.74
C GLY A 189 21.36 -9.08 -14.08
N GLU A 190 21.61 -10.12 -14.87
CA GLU A 190 22.28 -11.30 -14.38
C GLU A 190 23.76 -11.03 -14.09
N THR A 191 24.29 -11.64 -13.02
CA THR A 191 25.68 -11.43 -12.57
C THR A 191 26.69 -11.63 -13.70
N LYS A 192 26.53 -12.69 -14.50
CA LYS A 192 27.45 -13.01 -15.60
C LYS A 192 27.51 -11.92 -16.67
N VAL A 193 26.40 -11.26 -16.92
CA VAL A 193 26.30 -10.15 -17.89
C VAL A 193 26.90 -8.88 -17.29
N LEU A 194 26.51 -8.55 -16.06
CA LEU A 194 27.00 -7.35 -15.35
C LEU A 194 28.54 -7.38 -15.17
N ASP A 195 29.13 -8.56 -14.92
CA ASP A 195 30.57 -8.71 -14.74
C ASP A 195 31.36 -8.33 -16.00
N GLN A 196 30.77 -8.50 -17.18
CA GLN A 196 31.40 -8.15 -18.46
C GLN A 196 31.29 -6.66 -18.79
N ILE A 197 30.35 -5.94 -18.16
CA ILE A 197 30.14 -4.53 -18.42
C ILE A 197 31.01 -3.70 -17.45
N THR A 198 32.03 -3.06 -17.96
CA THR A 198 32.94 -2.20 -17.19
C THR A 198 32.64 -0.72 -17.36
N GLN A 199 31.93 -0.35 -18.43
CA GLN A 199 31.52 1.02 -18.77
C GLN A 199 30.42 0.95 -19.80
N ILE A 200 29.63 2.03 -19.92
CA ILE A 200 28.73 2.23 -21.05
C ILE A 200 29.32 3.30 -21.94
N THR A 201 29.44 2.98 -23.23
CA THR A 201 29.99 3.91 -24.22
C THR A 201 28.89 4.43 -25.11
N ILE A 202 28.73 5.74 -25.14
CA ILE A 202 27.82 6.45 -26.03
C ILE A 202 28.60 6.70 -27.35
N PRO A 203 28.12 6.16 -28.48
CA PRO A 203 28.76 6.37 -29.77
C PRO A 203 28.83 7.85 -30.15
N SER A 204 29.96 8.29 -30.71
CA SER A 204 30.20 9.71 -31.02
C SER A 204 29.25 10.29 -32.08
N ASP A 205 28.62 9.44 -32.90
CA ASP A 205 27.61 9.85 -33.87
C ASP A 205 26.28 10.28 -33.23
N GLN A 206 26.04 9.94 -31.97
CA GLN A 206 24.93 10.47 -31.17
C GLN A 206 25.16 11.91 -30.69
N LEU A 207 26.41 12.36 -30.65
CA LEU A 207 26.86 13.66 -30.14
C LEU A 207 27.54 14.47 -31.25
N LYS A 208 26.81 14.73 -32.36
CA LYS A 208 27.35 15.46 -33.51
C LYS A 208 27.37 16.95 -33.24
N VAL A 209 28.55 17.55 -33.34
CA VAL A 209 28.78 18.99 -33.23
C VAL A 209 28.96 19.70 -34.58
N THR A 210 28.84 18.96 -35.66
CA THR A 210 29.04 19.49 -37.03
C THR A 210 28.17 20.70 -37.29
N GLY A 211 28.81 21.82 -37.66
CA GLY A 211 28.14 23.07 -38.02
C GLY A 211 27.47 23.82 -36.89
N LEU A 212 27.68 23.41 -35.63
CA LEU A 212 27.13 24.13 -34.48
C LEU A 212 27.85 25.48 -34.29
N SER A 213 27.08 26.56 -34.10
CA SER A 213 27.52 27.90 -33.78
C SER A 213 27.01 28.42 -32.44
N SER A 214 26.38 27.56 -31.66
CA SER A 214 25.84 27.83 -30.32
C SER A 214 25.78 26.55 -29.49
N ASP A 215 25.52 26.69 -28.16
CA ASP A 215 25.37 25.58 -27.26
C ASP A 215 24.27 24.64 -27.72
N LYS A 216 24.51 23.34 -27.55
CA LYS A 216 23.57 22.26 -27.87
C LYS A 216 23.47 21.28 -26.72
N THR A 217 22.23 20.98 -26.30
CA THR A 217 21.94 19.91 -25.36
C THR A 217 21.43 18.69 -26.13
N PHE A 218 22.04 17.55 -25.89
CA PHE A 218 21.59 16.25 -26.37
C PHE A 218 20.87 15.53 -25.23
N ARG A 219 19.77 14.86 -25.51
CA ARG A 219 19.09 13.98 -24.56
C ARG A 219 19.19 12.55 -25.06
N LEU A 220 19.74 11.69 -24.23
CA LEU A 220 20.06 10.31 -24.57
C LEU A 220 19.31 9.37 -23.62
N TRP A 221 18.63 8.40 -24.20
CA TRP A 221 17.99 7.32 -23.46
C TRP A 221 19.02 6.24 -23.23
N MET A 222 19.33 5.96 -21.96
CA MET A 222 20.41 5.04 -21.60
C MET A 222 20.09 3.60 -21.94
N GLU A 223 18.81 3.25 -22.04
CA GLU A 223 18.34 1.95 -22.52
C GLU A 223 18.84 1.61 -23.93
N ASP A 224 19.07 2.61 -24.78
CA ASP A 224 19.55 2.42 -26.15
C ASP A 224 21.03 1.96 -26.20
N PHE A 225 21.76 2.11 -25.10
CA PHE A 225 23.22 1.88 -25.03
C PHE A 225 23.59 0.71 -24.12
N VAL A 226 22.62 0.04 -23.50
CA VAL A 226 22.84 -1.17 -22.69
C VAL A 226 22.38 -2.42 -23.44
N PRO A 227 22.94 -3.59 -23.14
CA PRO A 227 22.46 -4.88 -23.70
C PRO A 227 20.99 -5.12 -23.34
N SER A 228 20.27 -5.82 -24.21
CA SER A 228 18.83 -6.09 -24.09
C SER A 228 18.42 -6.88 -22.84
N ASP A 229 19.34 -7.59 -22.21
CA ASP A 229 19.18 -8.37 -20.97
C ASP A 229 19.59 -7.57 -19.71
N VAL A 230 19.91 -6.29 -19.88
CA VAL A 230 20.27 -5.35 -18.83
C VAL A 230 19.24 -4.23 -18.78
N SER A 231 18.85 -3.82 -17.59
CA SER A 231 17.94 -2.69 -17.37
C SER A 231 18.66 -1.54 -16.69
N VAL A 232 18.33 -0.32 -17.07
CA VAL A 232 18.81 0.89 -16.39
C VAL A 232 17.95 1.12 -15.14
N VAL A 233 18.61 1.39 -13.99
CA VAL A 233 17.96 1.57 -12.68
C VAL A 233 17.99 3.03 -12.23
N SER A 234 19.09 3.74 -12.57
CA SER A 234 19.19 5.18 -12.35
C SER A 234 18.37 5.97 -13.36
N ASP A 235 18.55 7.29 -13.40
CA ASP A 235 17.91 8.12 -14.41
C ASP A 235 18.11 7.57 -15.82
N SER A 236 17.03 7.24 -16.49
CA SER A 236 17.04 6.65 -17.83
C SER A 236 17.40 7.66 -18.93
N VAL A 237 17.40 8.95 -18.62
CA VAL A 237 17.76 10.05 -19.55
C VAL A 237 18.94 10.84 -19.03
N VAL A 238 19.99 10.90 -19.84
CA VAL A 238 21.19 11.72 -19.57
C VAL A 238 21.26 12.85 -20.60
N SER A 239 21.63 14.06 -20.17
CA SER A 239 21.76 15.26 -20.99
C SER A 239 23.10 15.94 -20.83
#